data_26f914d0ea32b98eaadf7bc16e4eb3fd
#
_entry.id   26f914d0ea32b98eaadf7bc16e4eb3fd
#
_cell.length_a   1.000
_cell.length_b   1.000
_cell.length_c   1.000
_cell.angle_alpha   90.00
_cell.angle_beta   90.00
_cell.angle_gamma   90.00
#
_symmetry.space_group_name_H-M   'P 1'
#
loop_
_entity.id
_entity.type
_entity.pdbx_description
1 polymer ?
#
loop_
_entity_poly.entity_id
_entity_poly.type
_entity_poly.pdbx_seq_one_letter_code
_entity_poly.pdbx_strand_id
1 'polypeptide(L)'
;MDESTTTLDLGAWLGRGQAFSFVANHCSAAQAECLARIRNEGLYEALNLTWDEFCTQHAGASRAHADEIIRRLEEFGAAYFRLSEIIRISPQSYRAIQATVKGEAIEVGGQSIPITPENAPRLRQAIGALRAELRKAQAEQVRSNLGIIELQARLDACFEDLSALSLRLLDVGERAAFQGLLRYTFNKIRRVARQVQSDRQT
;
A
#
# COMPACT_ATOMS: atom_id res chain seq x y z
N MET A 1 -8.01 -34.13 22.33
CA MET A 1 -8.97 -33.79 21.26
C MET A 1 -9.23 -35.06 20.53
N ASP A 2 -10.49 -35.42 20.34
CA ASP A 2 -10.89 -36.73 19.82
C ASP A 2 -10.66 -36.78 18.30
N GLU A 3 -9.98 -37.78 17.79
CA GLU A 3 -9.59 -37.94 16.37
C GLU A 3 -10.82 -37.89 15.43
N SER A 4 -11.94 -38.39 15.91
CA SER A 4 -13.24 -38.38 15.22
C SER A 4 -13.77 -36.94 15.03
N THR A 5 -13.58 -36.05 15.98
CA THR A 5 -14.05 -34.66 15.92
C THR A 5 -13.23 -33.87 14.91
N THR A 6 -11.92 -34.12 14.84
CA THR A 6 -11.00 -33.45 13.88
C THR A 6 -11.33 -33.86 12.43
N THR A 7 -11.65 -35.14 12.20
CA THR A 7 -12.02 -35.66 10.86
C THR A 7 -13.36 -35.11 10.38
N LEU A 8 -14.35 -34.99 11.27
CA LEU A 8 -15.66 -34.38 10.96
C LEU A 8 -15.54 -32.90 10.66
N ASP A 9 -14.70 -32.19 11.41
CA ASP A 9 -14.46 -30.76 11.20
C ASP A 9 -13.74 -30.51 9.88
N LEU A 10 -12.75 -31.31 9.53
CA LEU A 10 -12.09 -31.29 8.23
C LEU A 10 -13.07 -31.53 7.09
N GLY A 11 -13.94 -32.57 7.19
CA GLY A 11 -14.95 -32.88 6.18
C GLY A 11 -15.92 -31.72 5.97
N ALA A 12 -16.35 -31.07 7.03
CA ALA A 12 -17.23 -29.90 6.95
C ALA A 12 -16.56 -28.71 6.24
N TRP A 13 -15.29 -28.43 6.53
CA TRP A 13 -14.54 -27.34 5.90
C TRP A 13 -14.19 -27.63 4.44
N LEU A 14 -13.86 -28.90 4.11
CA LEU A 14 -13.64 -29.32 2.73
C LEU A 14 -14.91 -29.19 1.89
N GLY A 15 -16.06 -29.68 2.39
CA GLY A 15 -17.33 -29.56 1.68
C GLY A 15 -17.72 -28.12 1.42
N ARG A 16 -17.52 -27.22 2.38
CA ARG A 16 -17.73 -25.77 2.19
C ARG A 16 -16.79 -25.18 1.13
N GLY A 17 -15.48 -25.47 1.20
CA GLY A 17 -14.51 -24.98 0.24
C GLY A 17 -14.79 -25.44 -1.18
N GLN A 18 -15.16 -26.71 -1.38
CA GLN A 18 -15.53 -27.26 -2.69
C GLN A 18 -16.84 -26.66 -3.23
N ALA A 19 -17.84 -26.47 -2.39
CA ALA A 19 -19.09 -25.82 -2.79
C ALA A 19 -18.86 -24.39 -3.27
N PHE A 20 -18.02 -23.63 -2.58
CA PHE A 20 -17.68 -22.25 -2.97
C PHE A 20 -16.83 -22.17 -4.24
N SER A 21 -15.88 -23.08 -4.46
CA SER A 21 -15.07 -23.08 -5.68
C SER A 21 -15.87 -23.48 -6.93
N PHE A 22 -16.88 -24.33 -6.76
CA PHE A 22 -17.75 -24.76 -7.87
C PHE A 22 -18.72 -23.66 -8.33
N VAL A 23 -19.23 -22.84 -7.39
CA VAL A 23 -20.22 -21.79 -7.71
C VAL A 23 -19.60 -20.55 -8.34
N ALA A 24 -18.33 -20.27 -8.12
CA ALA A 24 -17.82 -18.92 -8.37
C ALA A 24 -16.71 -18.77 -9.41
N ASN A 25 -16.06 -19.75 -9.98
CA ASN A 25 -14.84 -19.55 -10.81
C ASN A 25 -13.86 -18.46 -10.30
N HIS A 26 -14.10 -17.94 -9.09
CA HIS A 26 -13.35 -16.88 -8.43
C HIS A 26 -13.17 -17.30 -6.99
N CYS A 27 -11.99 -17.08 -6.43
CA CYS A 27 -11.74 -17.32 -5.01
C CYS A 27 -12.60 -16.36 -4.17
N SER A 28 -13.65 -16.89 -3.54
CA SER A 28 -14.47 -16.13 -2.61
C SER A 28 -13.77 -15.90 -1.27
N ALA A 29 -14.22 -14.89 -0.51
CA ALA A 29 -13.75 -14.67 0.86
C ALA A 29 -13.86 -15.94 1.70
N ALA A 30 -15.00 -16.65 1.60
CA ALA A 30 -15.24 -17.87 2.35
C ALA A 30 -14.26 -19.01 1.97
N GLN A 31 -13.91 -19.14 0.69
CA GLN A 31 -12.92 -20.12 0.24
C GLN A 31 -11.52 -19.78 0.82
N ALA A 32 -11.14 -18.51 0.78
CA ALA A 32 -9.86 -18.06 1.35
C ALA A 32 -9.80 -18.34 2.86
N GLU A 33 -10.88 -18.07 3.60
CA GLU A 33 -11.01 -18.37 5.03
C GLU A 33 -10.92 -19.88 5.32
N CYS A 34 -11.56 -20.73 4.52
CA CYS A 34 -11.47 -22.17 4.65
C CYS A 34 -10.02 -22.66 4.43
N LEU A 35 -9.35 -22.21 3.38
CA LEU A 35 -7.97 -22.56 3.10
C LEU A 35 -7.02 -22.12 4.23
N ALA A 36 -7.19 -20.89 4.70
CA ALA A 36 -6.39 -20.34 5.79
C ALA A 36 -6.58 -21.17 7.07
N ARG A 37 -7.80 -21.53 7.40
CA ARG A 37 -8.09 -22.34 8.59
C ARG A 37 -7.52 -23.75 8.49
N ILE A 38 -7.74 -24.43 7.36
CA ILE A 38 -7.21 -25.79 7.14
C ILE A 38 -5.68 -25.80 7.26
N ARG A 39 -5.00 -24.80 6.68
CA ARG A 39 -3.56 -24.69 6.76
C ARG A 39 -3.07 -24.37 8.18
N ASN A 40 -3.65 -23.38 8.82
CA ASN A 40 -3.16 -22.87 10.11
C ASN A 40 -3.43 -23.84 11.26
N GLU A 41 -4.51 -24.62 11.20
CA GLU A 41 -4.86 -25.64 12.18
C GLU A 41 -4.27 -27.03 11.82
N GLY A 42 -3.58 -27.17 10.68
CA GLY A 42 -2.99 -28.44 10.24
C GLY A 42 -4.01 -29.52 9.93
N LEU A 43 -5.27 -29.18 9.60
CA LEU A 43 -6.36 -30.14 9.44
C LEU A 43 -6.11 -31.18 8.34
N TYR A 44 -5.30 -30.85 7.34
CA TYR A 44 -4.89 -31.74 6.25
C TYR A 44 -4.04 -32.94 6.76
N GLU A 45 -3.39 -32.82 7.91
CA GLU A 45 -2.59 -33.90 8.49
C GLU A 45 -3.46 -35.10 8.95
N ALA A 46 -4.74 -34.86 9.26
CA ALA A 46 -5.69 -35.93 9.59
C ALA A 46 -5.96 -36.90 8.41
N LEU A 47 -5.61 -36.47 7.17
CA LEU A 47 -5.64 -37.31 5.97
C LEU A 47 -4.30 -37.97 5.66
N ASN A 48 -3.28 -37.82 6.53
CA ASN A 48 -1.89 -38.22 6.30
C ASN A 48 -1.30 -37.59 5.01
N LEU A 49 -1.71 -36.36 4.67
CA LEU A 49 -1.23 -35.61 3.51
C LEU A 49 -0.29 -34.48 3.96
N THR A 50 0.61 -34.12 3.06
CA THR A 50 1.32 -32.82 3.13
C THR A 50 0.41 -31.69 2.62
N TRP A 51 0.73 -30.45 2.95
CA TRP A 51 -0.02 -29.30 2.44
C TRP A 51 -0.05 -29.23 0.91
N ASP A 52 1.03 -29.61 0.24
CA ASP A 52 1.11 -29.63 -1.23
C ASP A 52 0.18 -30.68 -1.85
N GLU A 53 0.18 -31.89 -1.30
CA GLU A 53 -0.73 -32.97 -1.71
C GLU A 53 -2.18 -32.60 -1.47
N PHE A 54 -2.48 -32.00 -0.31
CA PHE A 54 -3.82 -31.51 0.01
C PHE A 54 -4.29 -30.46 -1.02
N CYS A 55 -3.46 -29.47 -1.33
CA CYS A 55 -3.80 -28.44 -2.31
C CYS A 55 -4.16 -29.06 -3.66
N THR A 56 -3.35 -30.01 -4.14
CA THR A 56 -3.53 -30.64 -5.43
C THR A 56 -4.76 -31.55 -5.48
N GLN A 57 -4.96 -32.36 -4.43
CA GLN A 57 -5.99 -33.42 -4.42
C GLN A 57 -7.37 -32.90 -3.98
N HIS A 58 -7.41 -31.93 -3.03
CA HIS A 58 -8.65 -31.50 -2.40
C HIS A 58 -9.01 -30.04 -2.63
N ALA A 59 -8.02 -29.13 -2.71
CA ALA A 59 -8.30 -27.72 -2.95
C ALA A 59 -8.42 -27.35 -4.43
N GLY A 60 -8.03 -28.24 -5.35
CA GLY A 60 -8.05 -27.99 -6.80
C GLY A 60 -7.11 -26.85 -7.23
N ALA A 61 -6.08 -26.60 -6.47
CA ALA A 61 -5.13 -25.50 -6.68
C ALA A 61 -3.70 -25.98 -6.40
N SER A 62 -2.71 -25.35 -7.02
CA SER A 62 -1.31 -25.57 -6.60
C SER A 62 -1.08 -24.97 -5.22
N ARG A 63 -0.12 -25.52 -4.48
CA ARG A 63 0.32 -24.98 -3.19
C ARG A 63 0.62 -23.47 -3.29
N ALA A 64 1.38 -23.05 -4.30
CA ALA A 64 1.73 -21.65 -4.49
C ALA A 64 0.49 -20.75 -4.65
N HIS A 65 -0.54 -21.24 -5.35
CA HIS A 65 -1.79 -20.50 -5.52
C HIS A 65 -2.59 -20.44 -4.22
N ALA A 66 -2.69 -21.54 -3.48
CA ALA A 66 -3.36 -21.57 -2.18
C ALA A 66 -2.66 -20.64 -1.16
N ASP A 67 -1.32 -20.68 -1.10
CA ASP A 67 -0.53 -19.81 -0.24
C ASP A 67 -0.71 -18.33 -0.60
N GLU A 68 -0.80 -18.00 -1.90
CA GLU A 68 -1.07 -16.64 -2.37
C GLU A 68 -2.48 -16.16 -1.98
N ILE A 69 -3.49 -17.02 -2.05
CA ILE A 69 -4.86 -16.72 -1.61
C ILE A 69 -4.86 -16.41 -0.10
N ILE A 70 -4.24 -17.26 0.70
CA ILE A 70 -4.14 -17.07 2.15
C ILE A 70 -3.41 -15.76 2.47
N ARG A 71 -2.29 -15.51 1.83
CA ARG A 71 -1.54 -14.26 2.00
C ARG A 71 -2.37 -13.02 1.68
N ARG A 72 -3.20 -13.07 0.62
CA ARG A 72 -4.10 -11.96 0.28
C ARG A 72 -5.21 -11.78 1.32
N LEU A 73 -5.70 -12.87 1.91
CA LEU A 73 -6.68 -12.79 2.98
C LEU A 73 -6.07 -12.13 4.23
N GLU A 74 -4.86 -12.53 4.61
CA GLU A 74 -4.13 -11.96 5.73
C GLU A 74 -3.80 -10.48 5.53
N GLU A 75 -3.40 -10.08 4.30
CA GLU A 75 -3.01 -8.70 3.98
C GLU A 75 -4.23 -7.78 3.82
N PHE A 76 -5.29 -8.23 3.17
CA PHE A 76 -6.39 -7.37 2.73
C PHE A 76 -7.72 -7.64 3.42
N GLY A 77 -7.87 -8.81 4.05
CA GLY A 77 -9.13 -9.25 4.64
C GLY A 77 -10.19 -9.66 3.62
N ALA A 78 -11.36 -10.06 4.13
CA ALA A 78 -12.47 -10.56 3.33
C ALA A 78 -13.05 -9.49 2.37
N ALA A 79 -12.96 -8.21 2.71
CA ALA A 79 -13.48 -7.12 1.88
C ALA A 79 -12.81 -7.05 0.50
N TYR A 80 -11.52 -7.40 0.39
CA TYR A 80 -10.83 -7.50 -0.88
C TYR A 80 -11.47 -8.51 -1.83
N PHE A 81 -11.77 -9.69 -1.33
CA PHE A 81 -12.36 -10.77 -2.14
C PHE A 81 -13.77 -10.40 -2.59
N ARG A 82 -14.62 -9.87 -1.69
CA ARG A 82 -15.96 -9.37 -2.03
C ARG A 82 -15.91 -8.29 -3.12
N LEU A 83 -14.99 -7.33 -2.97
CA LEU A 83 -14.82 -6.27 -3.95
C LEU A 83 -14.33 -6.83 -5.30
N SER A 84 -13.43 -7.82 -5.27
CA SER A 84 -12.89 -8.48 -6.48
C SER A 84 -13.95 -9.24 -7.25
N GLU A 85 -14.91 -9.85 -6.57
CA GLU A 85 -16.07 -10.52 -7.18
C GLU A 85 -16.95 -9.54 -7.94
N ILE A 86 -17.13 -8.32 -7.40
CA ILE A 86 -18.05 -7.31 -7.96
C ILE A 86 -17.40 -6.50 -9.09
N ILE A 87 -16.14 -6.11 -8.97
CA ILE A 87 -15.55 -5.11 -9.87
C ILE A 87 -14.15 -5.41 -10.42
N ARG A 88 -13.63 -6.60 -10.28
CA ARG A 88 -12.26 -6.94 -10.71
C ARG A 88 -11.22 -5.91 -10.29
N ILE A 89 -10.71 -5.99 -9.08
CA ILE A 89 -9.67 -5.11 -8.56
C ILE A 89 -8.35 -5.87 -8.37
N SER A 90 -7.24 -5.31 -8.82
CA SER A 90 -5.92 -5.91 -8.56
C SER A 90 -5.46 -5.64 -7.12
N PRO A 91 -4.59 -6.50 -6.52
CA PRO A 91 -4.03 -6.27 -5.20
C PRO A 91 -3.40 -4.89 -5.04
N GLN A 92 -2.61 -4.46 -6.03
CA GLN A 92 -1.98 -3.14 -6.02
C GLN A 92 -3.00 -1.99 -6.00
N SER A 93 -4.09 -2.15 -6.73
CA SER A 93 -5.16 -1.16 -6.76
C SER A 93 -5.95 -1.11 -5.46
N TYR A 94 -6.10 -2.27 -4.82
CA TYR A 94 -6.77 -2.35 -3.51
C TYR A 94 -5.92 -1.70 -2.42
N ARG A 95 -4.60 -1.95 -2.37
CA ARG A 95 -3.70 -1.25 -1.44
C ARG A 95 -3.86 0.26 -1.49
N ALA A 96 -3.97 0.82 -2.70
CA ALA A 96 -4.11 2.26 -2.87
C ALA A 96 -5.40 2.84 -2.26
N ILE A 97 -6.45 2.03 -2.12
CA ILE A 97 -7.74 2.45 -1.58
C ILE A 97 -8.07 1.81 -0.22
N GLN A 98 -7.21 0.96 0.31
CA GLN A 98 -7.47 0.17 1.52
C GLN A 98 -7.87 1.03 2.73
N ALA A 99 -7.28 2.22 2.87
CA ALA A 99 -7.62 3.16 3.94
C ALA A 99 -9.08 3.66 3.88
N THR A 100 -9.70 3.63 2.69
CA THR A 100 -11.11 4.05 2.49
C THR A 100 -12.09 2.90 2.67
N VAL A 101 -11.62 1.66 2.78
CA VAL A 101 -12.46 0.48 3.00
C VAL A 101 -12.74 0.34 4.49
N LYS A 102 -14.00 0.39 4.89
CA LYS A 102 -14.48 0.27 6.27
C LYS A 102 -15.49 -0.87 6.37
N GLY A 103 -15.04 -2.01 6.88
CA GLY A 103 -15.87 -3.21 6.95
C GLY A 103 -16.37 -3.65 5.56
N GLU A 104 -17.67 -3.52 5.34
CA GLU A 104 -18.35 -3.93 4.08
C GLU A 104 -18.70 -2.73 3.18
N ALA A 105 -18.05 -1.58 3.36
CA ALA A 105 -18.32 -0.38 2.58
C ALA A 105 -17.02 0.36 2.21
N ILE A 106 -17.10 1.19 1.18
CA ILE A 106 -16.04 2.14 0.79
C ILE A 106 -16.50 3.55 1.12
N GLU A 107 -15.68 4.29 1.84
CA GLU A 107 -15.92 5.69 2.18
C GLU A 107 -15.22 6.61 1.18
N VAL A 108 -15.99 7.41 0.42
CA VAL A 108 -15.48 8.36 -0.56
C VAL A 108 -16.27 9.65 -0.49
N GLY A 109 -15.57 10.79 -0.32
CA GLY A 109 -16.22 12.11 -0.28
C GLY A 109 -17.29 12.25 0.80
N GLY A 110 -17.12 11.60 1.95
CA GLY A 110 -18.12 11.61 3.03
C GLY A 110 -19.33 10.70 2.80
N GLN A 111 -19.34 9.91 1.71
CA GLN A 111 -20.39 8.92 1.44
C GLN A 111 -19.85 7.50 1.66
N SER A 112 -20.67 6.67 2.32
CA SER A 112 -20.42 5.26 2.50
C SER A 112 -21.15 4.47 1.40
N ILE A 113 -20.41 3.71 0.59
CA ILE A 113 -20.95 2.89 -0.50
C ILE A 113 -20.77 1.42 -0.12
N PRO A 114 -21.86 0.69 0.16
CA PRO A 114 -21.80 -0.74 0.46
C PRO A 114 -21.20 -1.55 -0.68
N ILE A 115 -20.35 -2.55 -0.34
CA ILE A 115 -19.76 -3.48 -1.30
C ILE A 115 -20.79 -4.55 -1.65
N THR A 116 -21.72 -4.20 -2.53
CA THR A 116 -22.78 -5.11 -3.03
C THR A 116 -22.86 -5.07 -4.56
N PRO A 117 -23.36 -6.13 -5.20
CA PRO A 117 -23.49 -6.18 -6.67
C PRO A 117 -24.31 -5.01 -7.24
N GLU A 118 -25.35 -4.55 -6.54
CA GLU A 118 -26.22 -3.45 -6.97
C GLU A 118 -25.44 -2.13 -7.05
N ASN A 119 -24.42 -1.96 -6.19
CA ASN A 119 -23.57 -0.78 -6.15
C ASN A 119 -22.37 -0.88 -7.09
N ALA A 120 -22.22 -1.93 -7.90
CA ALA A 120 -21.05 -2.13 -8.77
C ALA A 120 -20.70 -0.91 -9.66
N PRO A 121 -21.65 -0.21 -10.31
CA PRO A 121 -21.35 0.98 -11.08
C PRO A 121 -20.78 2.13 -10.22
N ARG A 122 -21.40 2.37 -9.06
CA ARG A 122 -20.97 3.41 -8.12
C ARG A 122 -19.59 3.11 -7.54
N LEU A 123 -19.32 1.85 -7.20
CA LEU A 123 -18.02 1.40 -6.71
C LEU A 123 -16.92 1.61 -7.76
N ARG A 124 -17.17 1.26 -9.04
CA ARG A 124 -16.22 1.50 -10.15
C ARG A 124 -15.91 2.98 -10.30
N GLN A 125 -16.93 3.82 -10.27
CA GLN A 125 -16.76 5.28 -10.37
C GLN A 125 -15.97 5.85 -9.20
N ALA A 126 -16.32 5.49 -7.97
CA ALA A 126 -15.64 5.94 -6.76
C ALA A 126 -14.17 5.54 -6.73
N ILE A 127 -13.87 4.27 -7.05
CA ILE A 127 -12.49 3.77 -7.12
C ILE A 127 -11.71 4.44 -8.27
N GLY A 128 -12.35 4.70 -9.39
CA GLY A 128 -11.76 5.45 -10.50
C GLY A 128 -11.35 6.87 -10.08
N ALA A 129 -12.23 7.57 -9.37
CA ALA A 129 -11.95 8.90 -8.84
C ALA A 129 -10.80 8.89 -7.82
N LEU A 130 -10.84 7.98 -6.84
CA LEU A 130 -9.76 7.82 -5.85
C LEU A 130 -8.40 7.57 -6.50
N ARG A 131 -8.35 6.70 -7.50
CA ARG A 131 -7.11 6.44 -8.25
C ARG A 131 -6.60 7.67 -9.00
N ALA A 132 -7.49 8.47 -9.57
CA ALA A 132 -7.11 9.70 -10.26
C ALA A 132 -6.53 10.73 -9.29
N GLU A 133 -7.13 10.89 -8.12
CA GLU A 133 -6.65 11.77 -7.06
C GLU A 133 -5.28 11.33 -6.53
N LEU A 134 -5.09 10.03 -6.26
CA LEU A 134 -3.81 9.49 -5.81
C LEU A 134 -2.70 9.70 -6.85
N ARG A 135 -3.00 9.52 -8.15
CA ARG A 135 -2.02 9.79 -9.22
C ARG A 135 -1.65 11.26 -9.28
N LYS A 136 -2.62 12.17 -9.10
CA LYS A 136 -2.34 13.62 -9.04
C LYS A 136 -1.44 13.95 -7.86
N ALA A 137 -1.79 13.48 -6.66
CA ALA A 137 -1.00 13.71 -5.47
C ALA A 137 0.43 13.17 -5.59
N GLN A 138 0.60 11.96 -6.17
CA GLN A 138 1.92 11.40 -6.45
C GLN A 138 2.72 12.24 -7.46
N ALA A 139 2.07 12.72 -8.53
CA ALA A 139 2.72 13.56 -9.53
C ALA A 139 3.15 14.91 -8.94
N GLU A 140 2.33 15.52 -8.09
CA GLU A 140 2.68 16.76 -7.38
C GLU A 140 3.83 16.54 -6.41
N GLN A 141 3.84 15.41 -5.67
CA GLN A 141 4.93 15.07 -4.78
C GLN A 141 6.25 14.88 -5.53
N VAL A 142 6.22 14.21 -6.68
CA VAL A 142 7.40 14.03 -7.54
C VAL A 142 7.89 15.37 -8.06
N ARG A 143 7.01 16.27 -8.51
CA ARG A 143 7.39 17.63 -8.96
C ARG A 143 8.00 18.45 -7.83
N SER A 144 7.44 18.39 -6.63
CA SER A 144 7.98 19.07 -5.45
C SER A 144 9.37 18.55 -5.10
N ASN A 145 9.58 17.23 -5.13
CA ASN A 145 10.88 16.63 -4.87
C ASN A 145 11.94 17.01 -5.93
N LEU A 146 11.56 17.06 -7.21
CA LEU A 146 12.45 17.53 -8.29
C LEU A 146 12.86 18.98 -8.07
N GLY A 147 11.93 19.86 -7.69
CA GLY A 147 12.24 21.26 -7.38
C GLY A 147 13.22 21.42 -6.22
N ILE A 148 13.12 20.55 -5.18
CA ILE A 148 14.07 20.54 -4.06
C ILE A 148 15.45 20.07 -4.53
N ILE A 149 15.54 19.02 -5.35
CA ILE A 149 16.80 18.49 -5.89
C ILE A 149 17.50 19.55 -6.77
N GLU A 150 16.75 20.22 -7.64
CA GLU A 150 17.29 21.30 -8.47
C GLU A 150 17.80 22.48 -7.62
N LEU A 151 17.06 22.86 -6.58
CA LEU A 151 17.47 23.89 -5.66
C LEU A 151 18.74 23.51 -4.92
N GLN A 152 18.86 22.27 -4.47
CA GLN A 152 20.05 21.74 -3.81
C GLN A 152 21.26 21.83 -4.74
N ALA A 153 21.16 21.35 -5.98
CA ALA A 153 22.26 21.40 -6.94
C ALA A 153 22.73 22.86 -7.21
N ARG A 154 21.78 23.81 -7.28
CA ARG A 154 22.13 25.23 -7.42
C ARG A 154 22.81 25.82 -6.20
N LEU A 155 22.43 25.40 -5.00
CA LEU A 155 23.09 25.80 -3.76
C LEU A 155 24.49 25.23 -3.68
N ASP A 156 24.68 23.96 -4.03
CA ASP A 156 25.99 23.30 -4.03
C ASP A 156 26.95 24.04 -5.00
N ALA A 157 26.49 24.37 -6.21
CA ALA A 157 27.28 25.16 -7.15
C ALA A 157 27.66 26.54 -6.59
N CYS A 158 26.71 27.25 -5.94
CA CYS A 158 27.02 28.51 -5.28
C CYS A 158 28.05 28.36 -4.15
N PHE A 159 28.01 27.26 -3.39
CA PHE A 159 29.03 27.00 -2.34
C PHE A 159 30.39 26.69 -2.93
N GLU A 160 30.49 25.99 -4.06
CA GLU A 160 31.74 25.79 -4.80
C GLU A 160 32.33 27.12 -5.28
N ASP A 161 31.53 28.00 -5.85
CA ASP A 161 31.94 29.32 -6.29
C ASP A 161 32.45 30.19 -5.11
N LEU A 162 31.74 30.19 -3.98
CA LEU A 162 32.14 30.87 -2.77
C LEU A 162 33.47 30.32 -2.21
N SER A 163 33.63 29.01 -2.24
CA SER A 163 34.85 28.35 -1.80
C SER A 163 36.04 28.71 -2.69
N ALA A 164 35.85 28.72 -4.00
CA ALA A 164 36.85 29.12 -4.98
C ALA A 164 37.28 30.60 -4.78
N LEU A 165 36.33 31.51 -4.51
CA LEU A 165 36.62 32.91 -4.18
C LEU A 165 37.41 33.04 -2.88
N SER A 166 37.08 32.22 -1.88
CA SER A 166 37.79 32.26 -0.57
C SER A 166 39.25 31.83 -0.65
N LEU A 167 39.60 31.00 -1.64
CA LEU A 167 40.94 30.50 -1.89
C LEU A 167 41.81 31.51 -2.69
N ARG A 168 41.22 32.53 -3.31
CA ARG A 168 41.96 33.58 -3.98
C ARG A 168 42.65 34.47 -2.95
N LEU A 169 43.83 34.98 -3.31
CA LEU A 169 44.53 36.01 -2.51
C LEU A 169 43.81 37.35 -2.69
N LEU A 170 42.77 37.56 -1.84
CA LEU A 170 41.98 38.79 -1.82
C LEU A 170 42.78 39.89 -1.08
N ASP A 171 42.71 41.11 -1.54
CA ASP A 171 43.21 42.26 -0.76
C ASP A 171 42.35 42.52 0.49
N VAL A 172 42.74 43.46 1.33
CA VAL A 172 42.06 43.74 2.61
C VAL A 172 40.61 44.23 2.38
N GLY A 173 40.38 45.02 1.32
CA GLY A 173 39.05 45.54 0.98
C GLY A 173 38.13 44.42 0.43
N GLU A 174 38.67 43.59 -0.44
CA GLU A 174 37.94 42.45 -1.00
C GLU A 174 37.55 41.41 0.08
N ARG A 175 38.45 41.15 1.04
CA ARG A 175 38.15 40.29 2.20
C ARG A 175 36.99 40.81 3.03
N ALA A 176 37.01 42.13 3.30
CA ALA A 176 35.93 42.74 4.08
C ALA A 176 34.59 42.67 3.35
N ALA A 177 34.58 42.92 2.03
CA ALA A 177 33.40 42.80 1.20
C ALA A 177 32.88 41.34 1.16
N PHE A 178 33.78 40.38 0.99
CA PHE A 178 33.44 38.96 0.99
C PHE A 178 32.86 38.48 2.33
N GLN A 179 33.45 38.90 3.44
CA GLN A 179 32.91 38.62 4.79
C GLN A 179 31.53 39.24 4.98
N GLY A 180 31.28 40.45 4.46
CA GLY A 180 29.98 41.10 4.46
C GLY A 180 28.93 40.31 3.69
N LEU A 181 29.31 39.82 2.51
CA LEU A 181 28.45 38.97 1.68
C LEU A 181 28.08 37.66 2.41
N LEU A 182 29.04 36.97 2.98
CA LEU A 182 28.77 35.74 3.73
C LEU A 182 27.85 35.98 4.91
N ARG A 183 28.05 37.05 5.68
CA ARG A 183 27.17 37.42 6.81
C ARG A 183 25.76 37.73 6.34
N TYR A 184 25.61 38.47 5.25
CA TYR A 184 24.29 38.78 4.65
C TYR A 184 23.57 37.52 4.22
N THR A 185 24.23 36.63 3.48
CA THR A 185 23.66 35.38 2.96
C THR A 185 23.24 34.47 4.11
N PHE A 186 24.09 34.30 5.14
CA PHE A 186 23.78 33.53 6.33
C PHE A 186 22.51 34.03 7.06
N ASN A 187 22.39 35.34 7.23
CA ASN A 187 21.22 35.95 7.87
C ASN A 187 19.94 35.73 7.05
N LYS A 188 20.03 35.75 5.71
CA LYS A 188 18.93 35.50 4.83
C LYS A 188 18.45 34.05 4.92
N ILE A 189 19.37 33.09 4.85
CA ILE A 189 19.09 31.65 5.02
C ILE A 189 18.43 31.37 6.38
N ARG A 190 18.98 31.97 7.46
CA ARG A 190 18.44 31.80 8.82
C ARG A 190 17.02 32.37 8.96
N ARG A 191 16.68 33.43 8.23
CA ARG A 191 15.32 34.00 8.21
C ARG A 191 14.35 33.01 7.54
N VAL A 192 14.70 32.46 6.38
CA VAL A 192 13.87 31.46 5.67
C VAL A 192 13.69 30.21 6.52
N ALA A 193 14.75 29.70 7.15
CA ALA A 193 14.66 28.53 8.02
C ALA A 193 13.68 28.73 9.19
N ARG A 194 13.66 29.93 9.81
CA ARG A 194 12.69 30.25 10.88
C ARG A 194 11.26 30.29 10.36
N GLN A 195 11.05 30.82 9.17
CA GLN A 195 9.71 30.91 8.56
C GLN A 195 9.12 29.52 8.32
N VAL A 196 9.89 28.59 7.76
CA VAL A 196 9.49 27.19 7.56
C VAL A 196 9.19 26.46 8.88
N GLN A 197 9.89 26.82 9.98
CA GLN A 197 9.62 26.22 11.29
C GLN A 197 8.34 26.75 11.93
N SER A 198 7.99 28.02 11.70
CA SER A 198 6.79 28.64 12.24
C SER A 198 5.51 28.10 11.59
N ASP A 199 5.55 27.82 10.28
CA ASP A 199 4.42 27.29 9.51
C ASP A 199 4.08 25.80 9.84
N ARG A 200 4.95 25.11 10.61
CA ARG A 200 4.69 23.74 11.11
C ARG A 200 3.94 23.70 12.43
N GLN A 201 3.75 24.84 13.10
CA GLN A 201 3.11 24.91 14.41
C GLN A 201 1.68 25.48 14.36
N THR A 202 1.21 25.82 13.18
CA THR A 202 -0.17 26.19 12.85
C THR A 202 -0.88 25.08 12.12
#